data_1a1d38c30282ebeb2f4a0994080126da
#
_entry.id   1a1d38c30282ebeb2f4a0994080126da
#
_cell.length_a   1.000
_cell.length_b   1.000
_cell.length_c   1.000
_cell.angle_alpha   90.00
_cell.angle_beta   90.00
_cell.angle_gamma   90.00
#
_symmetry.space_group_name_H-M   'P 1'
#
loop_
_entity.id
_entity.type
_entity.pdbx_description
1 polymer ?
#
loop_
_entity_poly.entity_id
_entity_poly.type
_entity_poly.pdbx_seq_one_letter_code
_entity_poly.pdbx_strand_id
1 'polypeptide(L)'
;MAAPSRLTGEAKLFLWALLRGCAQIAFCDSPMAGVLVLAGITLASPFSGLGTLLGALFGTIASRRMSAYRREEWAWGLAAFNPAITGLLWGGFFASGEVHPLLLVPVLALSMLLDRAFRHLLRPLMVPALSSGALVTVYLVSLMAAPPGGWFWTEAPANALVPFAFLGAGSIFVAMALKSPFAAVWALLLSAITFLAAWLADNDTRTLVGLWGIGVPLACFGVHAIFLRGSLAGCIAGTIAAALTSLIWVIWESSPLARWLPPLLSPFIFGAWLSIILMRKLMTVPLAHPGFWHVAYILAAARAAGREVAALIQGCGSGPGGPPSGFISGAWLDPQVPRSMFEREHLQTSSRCRQAFWDACDRLRNEVKHRASNLPLRVDRLQRDGWLQAVVIQDVRLPTEFAQLGAVVPLHGDVQRTQCLDCGAANPWPPMAVWRHCDVRCATCHGAVVPAITLFGAAIDNATASRLRELEARCAMVLALGDEASEPATLAFLDRARKAGATVAFISDGAPSYPRRPGDISVSEHMARFLGFLHFVLAGWPAFSGEWKRRSRAWHASPDPRSGKAAE
;
A
#
# COMPACT_ATOMS: atom_id res chain seq x y z
N MET A 1 39.18 8.93 2.99
CA MET A 1 38.71 7.82 2.15
C MET A 1 37.28 7.42 2.54
N ALA A 2 36.26 8.22 2.15
CA ALA A 2 34.86 7.96 2.52
C ALA A 2 33.89 8.00 1.32
N ALA A 3 34.35 7.88 0.08
CA ALA A 3 33.54 7.98 -1.13
C ALA A 3 32.95 6.65 -1.70
N PRO A 4 33.44 5.44 -1.40
CA PRO A 4 32.91 4.24 -2.07
C PRO A 4 31.52 3.78 -1.57
N SER A 5 31.09 4.14 -0.37
CA SER A 5 29.84 3.61 0.20
C SER A 5 28.55 4.24 -0.35
N ARG A 6 28.57 5.48 -0.82
CA ARG A 6 27.38 6.16 -1.38
C ARG A 6 27.06 5.72 -2.80
N LEU A 7 28.06 5.54 -3.66
CA LEU A 7 27.88 5.07 -5.03
C LEU A 7 27.35 3.64 -5.09
N THR A 8 27.82 2.77 -4.18
CA THR A 8 27.29 1.40 -4.07
C THR A 8 25.84 1.35 -3.61
N GLY A 9 25.43 2.26 -2.74
CA GLY A 9 24.03 2.38 -2.29
C GLY A 9 23.06 2.84 -3.39
N GLU A 10 23.44 3.86 -4.18
CA GLU A 10 22.63 4.36 -5.29
C GLU A 10 22.51 3.35 -6.43
N ALA A 11 23.59 2.68 -6.79
CA ALA A 11 23.59 1.63 -7.82
C ALA A 11 22.67 0.47 -7.42
N LYS A 12 22.70 0.05 -6.15
CA LYS A 12 21.81 -0.98 -5.61
C LYS A 12 20.34 -0.55 -5.68
N LEU A 13 20.03 0.69 -5.31
CA LEU A 13 18.67 1.23 -5.38
C LEU A 13 18.17 1.30 -6.83
N PHE A 14 19.04 1.69 -7.77
CA PHE A 14 18.73 1.71 -9.19
C PHE A 14 18.41 0.30 -9.73
N LEU A 15 19.27 -0.67 -9.45
CA LEU A 15 19.05 -2.06 -9.85
C LEU A 15 17.75 -2.62 -9.25
N TRP A 16 17.46 -2.31 -8.01
CA TRP A 16 16.21 -2.74 -7.36
C TRP A 16 14.97 -2.09 -7.99
N ALA A 17 15.04 -0.80 -8.34
CA ALA A 17 13.94 -0.11 -9.03
C ALA A 17 13.67 -0.73 -10.42
N LEU A 18 14.73 -1.04 -11.17
CA LEU A 18 14.65 -1.71 -12.46
C LEU A 18 14.00 -3.10 -12.35
N LEU A 19 14.52 -3.95 -11.45
CA LEU A 19 13.97 -5.30 -11.23
C LEU A 19 12.53 -5.27 -10.73
N ARG A 20 12.20 -4.33 -9.85
CA ARG A 20 10.80 -4.12 -9.43
C ARG A 20 9.91 -3.69 -10.59
N GLY A 21 10.43 -2.91 -11.54
CA GLY A 21 9.72 -2.57 -12.78
C GLY A 21 9.31 -3.81 -13.58
N CYS A 22 10.22 -4.76 -13.72
CA CYS A 22 9.92 -6.07 -14.32
C CYS A 22 8.91 -6.88 -13.47
N ALA A 23 9.06 -6.86 -12.13
CA ALA A 23 8.15 -7.55 -11.22
C ALA A 23 6.70 -7.05 -11.31
N GLN A 24 6.51 -5.76 -11.59
CA GLN A 24 5.17 -5.16 -11.73
C GLN A 24 4.35 -5.78 -12.86
N ILE A 25 4.97 -6.39 -13.86
CA ILE A 25 4.27 -7.12 -14.95
C ILE A 25 3.37 -8.22 -14.35
N ALA A 26 3.85 -8.89 -13.30
CA ALA A 26 3.09 -9.89 -12.54
C ALA A 26 2.51 -9.33 -11.24
N PHE A 27 2.35 -8.01 -11.11
CA PHE A 27 1.88 -7.33 -9.91
C PHE A 27 2.69 -7.61 -8.64
N CYS A 28 3.97 -7.92 -8.78
CA CYS A 28 4.90 -8.14 -7.69
C CYS A 28 5.75 -6.90 -7.43
N ASP A 29 6.31 -6.77 -6.22
CA ASP A 29 7.06 -5.59 -5.78
C ASP A 29 8.46 -5.94 -5.23
N SER A 30 8.88 -7.21 -5.31
CA SER A 30 10.21 -7.62 -4.88
C SER A 30 11.19 -7.71 -6.06
N PRO A 31 12.48 -7.36 -5.86
CA PRO A 31 13.50 -7.54 -6.90
C PRO A 31 13.66 -9.00 -7.34
N MET A 32 13.51 -9.95 -6.41
CA MET A 32 13.57 -11.39 -6.71
C MET A 32 12.44 -11.82 -7.66
N ALA A 33 11.22 -11.35 -7.41
CA ALA A 33 10.11 -11.58 -8.34
C ALA A 33 10.40 -10.98 -9.72
N GLY A 34 11.09 -9.83 -9.78
CA GLY A 34 11.52 -9.22 -11.05
C GLY A 34 12.50 -10.07 -11.82
N VAL A 35 13.44 -10.70 -11.14
CA VAL A 35 14.36 -11.68 -11.79
C VAL A 35 13.58 -12.87 -12.35
N LEU A 36 12.64 -13.44 -11.58
CA LEU A 36 11.82 -14.56 -12.01
C LEU A 36 10.93 -14.22 -13.21
N VAL A 37 10.29 -13.06 -13.19
CA VAL A 37 9.44 -12.57 -14.29
C VAL A 37 10.29 -12.35 -15.55
N LEU A 38 11.42 -11.66 -15.42
CA LEU A 38 12.31 -11.41 -16.56
C LEU A 38 12.88 -12.73 -17.13
N ALA A 39 13.32 -13.64 -16.27
CA ALA A 39 13.78 -14.96 -16.67
C ALA A 39 12.69 -15.75 -17.41
N GLY A 40 11.45 -15.74 -16.86
CA GLY A 40 10.31 -16.40 -17.49
C GLY A 40 9.98 -15.85 -18.87
N ILE A 41 9.97 -14.55 -19.03
CA ILE A 41 9.75 -13.90 -20.33
C ILE A 41 10.89 -14.23 -21.30
N THR A 42 12.15 -14.19 -20.83
CA THR A 42 13.32 -14.48 -21.66
C THR A 42 13.36 -15.94 -22.13
N LEU A 43 12.96 -16.87 -21.27
CA LEU A 43 12.82 -18.30 -21.63
C LEU A 43 11.74 -18.51 -22.69
N ALA A 44 10.62 -17.82 -22.57
CA ALA A 44 9.54 -17.92 -23.56
C ALA A 44 9.89 -17.22 -24.88
N SER A 45 10.55 -16.06 -24.82
CA SER A 45 10.97 -15.29 -25.99
C SER A 45 12.17 -14.40 -25.62
N PRO A 46 13.39 -14.71 -26.10
CA PRO A 46 14.58 -13.91 -25.81
C PRO A 46 14.46 -12.45 -26.23
N PHE A 47 13.83 -12.17 -27.38
CA PHE A 47 13.61 -10.79 -27.83
C PHE A 47 12.61 -10.04 -26.95
N SER A 48 11.55 -10.69 -26.50
CA SER A 48 10.61 -10.11 -25.54
C SER A 48 11.28 -9.87 -24.18
N GLY A 49 12.15 -10.77 -23.73
CA GLY A 49 12.96 -10.59 -22.53
C GLY A 49 13.90 -9.37 -22.62
N LEU A 50 14.63 -9.26 -23.74
CA LEU A 50 15.50 -8.11 -24.01
C LEU A 50 14.68 -6.81 -24.07
N GLY A 51 13.55 -6.82 -24.79
CA GLY A 51 12.65 -5.66 -24.87
C GLY A 51 12.11 -5.25 -23.51
N THR A 52 11.71 -6.22 -22.66
CA THR A 52 11.28 -5.97 -21.29
C THR A 52 12.37 -5.27 -20.46
N LEU A 53 13.60 -5.78 -20.54
CA LEU A 53 14.74 -5.21 -19.81
C LEU A 53 15.04 -3.79 -20.29
N LEU A 54 15.08 -3.55 -21.61
CA LEU A 54 15.31 -2.23 -22.20
C LEU A 54 14.19 -1.25 -21.84
N GLY A 55 12.94 -1.69 -21.87
CA GLY A 55 11.79 -0.90 -21.44
C GLY A 55 11.84 -0.53 -19.96
N ALA A 56 12.15 -1.48 -19.10
CA ALA A 56 12.32 -1.24 -17.66
C ALA A 56 13.49 -0.28 -17.39
N LEU A 57 14.60 -0.45 -18.09
CA LEU A 57 15.77 0.42 -17.99
C LEU A 57 15.42 1.86 -18.41
N PHE A 58 14.79 2.02 -19.57
CA PHE A 58 14.34 3.31 -20.07
C PHE A 58 13.40 4.00 -19.07
N GLY A 59 12.37 3.30 -18.61
CA GLY A 59 11.41 3.84 -17.65
C GLY A 59 12.06 4.24 -16.32
N THR A 60 13.03 3.45 -15.83
CA THR A 60 13.78 3.75 -14.61
C THR A 60 14.66 5.01 -14.77
N ILE A 61 15.31 5.17 -15.91
CA ILE A 61 16.17 6.34 -16.19
C ILE A 61 15.33 7.59 -16.44
N ALA A 62 14.33 7.50 -17.32
CA ALA A 62 13.51 8.62 -17.72
C ALA A 62 12.70 9.19 -16.55
N SER A 63 12.12 8.34 -15.72
CA SER A 63 11.34 8.76 -14.56
C SER A 63 12.16 9.47 -13.48
N ARG A 64 13.45 9.18 -13.36
CA ARG A 64 14.35 9.89 -12.44
C ARG A 64 14.53 11.37 -12.83
N ARG A 65 14.44 11.68 -14.14
CA ARG A 65 14.59 13.05 -14.68
C ARG A 65 13.26 13.79 -14.83
N MET A 66 12.14 13.06 -14.79
CA MET A 66 10.82 13.64 -14.94
C MET A 66 10.23 13.96 -13.57
N SER A 67 9.97 15.24 -13.28
CA SER A 67 9.30 15.69 -12.05
C SER A 67 7.89 15.11 -11.87
N ALA A 68 7.35 14.47 -12.90
CA ALA A 68 6.04 13.84 -12.91
C ALA A 68 5.95 12.56 -12.06
N TYR A 69 7.07 11.90 -11.80
CA TYR A 69 7.12 10.68 -11.01
C TYR A 69 7.73 10.98 -9.64
N ARG A 70 7.05 10.56 -8.58
CA ARG A 70 7.56 10.69 -7.22
C ARG A 70 8.73 9.72 -7.02
N ARG A 71 9.68 10.10 -6.15
CA ARG A 71 10.84 9.26 -5.81
C ARG A 71 10.44 7.84 -5.36
N GLU A 72 9.27 7.72 -4.75
CA GLU A 72 8.69 6.45 -4.32
C GLU A 72 8.19 5.60 -5.48
N GLU A 73 7.46 6.18 -6.45
CA GLU A 73 7.01 5.47 -7.64
C GLU A 73 8.19 4.92 -8.44
N TRP A 74 9.28 5.67 -8.47
CA TRP A 74 10.56 5.24 -9.02
C TRP A 74 11.14 4.05 -8.23
N ALA A 75 11.25 4.16 -6.90
CA ALA A 75 11.83 3.11 -6.04
C ALA A 75 11.01 1.80 -6.06
N TRP A 76 9.68 1.90 -6.24
CA TRP A 76 8.79 0.74 -6.37
C TRP A 76 8.68 0.20 -7.80
N GLY A 77 9.39 0.76 -8.77
CA GLY A 77 9.39 0.33 -10.16
C GLY A 77 8.11 0.66 -10.94
N LEU A 78 7.16 1.41 -10.36
CA LEU A 78 5.87 1.73 -10.98
C LEU A 78 6.03 2.59 -12.25
N ALA A 79 7.04 3.43 -12.31
CA ALA A 79 7.33 4.25 -13.47
C ALA A 79 7.92 3.45 -14.65
N ALA A 80 8.55 2.31 -14.35
CA ALA A 80 9.12 1.41 -15.35
C ALA A 80 8.12 0.38 -15.89
N PHE A 81 6.97 0.21 -15.25
CA PHE A 81 5.99 -0.84 -15.54
C PHE A 81 5.45 -0.77 -16.99
N ASN A 82 4.85 0.35 -17.40
CA ASN A 82 4.31 0.49 -18.76
C ASN A 82 5.41 0.41 -19.84
N PRO A 83 6.58 1.06 -19.69
CA PRO A 83 7.70 0.86 -20.61
C PRO A 83 8.18 -0.59 -20.68
N ALA A 84 8.21 -1.33 -19.56
CA ALA A 84 8.61 -2.74 -19.56
C ALA A 84 7.65 -3.62 -20.37
N ILE A 85 6.33 -3.43 -20.21
CA ILE A 85 5.31 -4.12 -21.02
C ILE A 85 5.39 -3.71 -22.48
N THR A 86 5.58 -2.43 -22.76
CA THR A 86 5.75 -1.94 -24.14
C THR A 86 6.96 -2.59 -24.79
N GLY A 87 8.09 -2.67 -24.08
CA GLY A 87 9.28 -3.35 -24.55
C GLY A 87 9.10 -4.86 -24.74
N LEU A 88 8.35 -5.52 -23.85
CA LEU A 88 7.96 -6.93 -23.99
C LEU A 88 7.23 -7.18 -25.30
N LEU A 89 6.20 -6.42 -25.58
CA LEU A 89 5.39 -6.53 -26.80
C LEU A 89 6.22 -6.16 -28.03
N TRP A 90 7.02 -5.10 -27.95
CA TRP A 90 7.93 -4.69 -29.02
C TRP A 90 8.93 -5.79 -29.39
N GLY A 91 9.51 -6.47 -28.39
CA GLY A 91 10.42 -7.59 -28.63
C GLY A 91 9.78 -8.74 -29.40
N GLY A 92 8.51 -9.01 -29.15
CA GLY A 92 7.72 -9.97 -29.93
C GLY A 92 7.55 -9.54 -31.39
N PHE A 93 7.20 -8.29 -31.67
CA PHE A 93 7.09 -7.73 -33.01
C PHE A 93 8.45 -7.65 -33.74
N PHE A 94 9.53 -7.35 -32.99
CA PHE A 94 10.88 -7.32 -33.58
C PHE A 94 11.33 -8.73 -34.03
N ALA A 95 10.96 -9.77 -33.29
CA ALA A 95 11.29 -11.16 -33.64
C ALA A 95 10.66 -11.57 -34.98
N SER A 96 9.54 -10.98 -35.37
CA SER A 96 8.88 -11.19 -36.66
C SER A 96 9.44 -10.34 -37.81
N GLY A 97 10.38 -9.45 -37.53
CA GLY A 97 11.01 -8.59 -38.55
C GLY A 97 10.21 -7.36 -38.97
N GLU A 98 9.12 -7.06 -38.29
CA GLU A 98 8.10 -6.09 -38.74
C GLU A 98 8.32 -4.67 -38.26
N VAL A 99 9.14 -4.47 -37.24
CA VAL A 99 9.40 -3.15 -36.66
C VAL A 99 10.88 -2.82 -36.58
N HIS A 100 11.22 -1.60 -36.92
CA HIS A 100 12.60 -1.16 -36.89
C HIS A 100 13.05 -0.89 -35.43
N PRO A 101 14.21 -1.42 -34.97
CA PRO A 101 14.67 -1.31 -33.57
C PRO A 101 14.82 0.14 -33.09
N LEU A 102 15.17 1.08 -33.94
CA LEU A 102 15.32 2.50 -33.58
C LEU A 102 14.03 3.17 -33.11
N LEU A 103 12.86 2.62 -33.47
CA LEU A 103 11.56 3.13 -33.01
C LEU A 103 11.26 2.77 -31.56
N LEU A 104 12.04 1.89 -30.92
CA LEU A 104 11.80 1.49 -29.53
C LEU A 104 11.78 2.69 -28.58
N VAL A 105 12.75 3.60 -28.68
CA VAL A 105 12.87 4.74 -27.76
C VAL A 105 11.66 5.69 -27.82
N PRO A 106 11.22 6.19 -29.00
CA PRO A 106 10.03 7.02 -29.06
C PRO A 106 8.75 6.29 -28.63
N VAL A 107 8.65 4.98 -28.88
CA VAL A 107 7.50 4.17 -28.46
C VAL A 107 7.47 4.00 -26.94
N LEU A 108 8.61 3.78 -26.30
CA LEU A 108 8.70 3.76 -24.83
C LEU A 108 8.35 5.11 -24.21
N ALA A 109 8.80 6.21 -24.81
CA ALA A 109 8.45 7.56 -24.36
C ALA A 109 6.93 7.82 -24.47
N LEU A 110 6.32 7.41 -25.58
CA LEU A 110 4.88 7.52 -25.79
C LEU A 110 4.10 6.73 -24.73
N SER A 111 4.53 5.53 -24.39
CA SER A 111 3.88 4.72 -23.37
C SER A 111 3.89 5.38 -21.98
N MET A 112 4.96 6.09 -21.63
CA MET A 112 5.02 6.85 -20.37
C MET A 112 4.10 8.07 -20.37
N LEU A 113 3.99 8.77 -21.50
CA LEU A 113 3.08 9.90 -21.64
C LEU A 113 1.62 9.45 -21.54
N LEU A 114 1.28 8.35 -22.21
CA LEU A 114 -0.07 7.77 -22.16
C LEU A 114 -0.39 7.21 -20.77
N ASP A 115 0.55 6.55 -20.09
CA ASP A 115 0.36 6.13 -18.70
C ASP A 115 -0.05 7.31 -17.80
N ARG A 116 0.66 8.42 -17.95
CA ARG A 116 0.32 9.64 -17.20
C ARG A 116 -1.06 10.18 -17.55
N ALA A 117 -1.40 10.22 -18.82
CA ALA A 117 -2.73 10.65 -19.28
C ALA A 117 -3.84 9.74 -18.74
N PHE A 118 -3.66 8.41 -18.80
CA PHE A 118 -4.62 7.45 -18.25
C PHE A 118 -4.75 7.54 -16.73
N ARG A 119 -3.66 7.73 -16.00
CA ARG A 119 -3.72 7.97 -14.55
C ARG A 119 -4.56 9.20 -14.22
N HIS A 120 -4.48 10.24 -15.03
CA HIS A 120 -5.30 11.44 -14.85
C HIS A 120 -6.78 11.20 -15.25
N LEU A 121 -7.01 10.60 -16.40
CA LEU A 121 -8.34 10.31 -16.94
C LEU A 121 -9.15 9.35 -16.07
N LEU A 122 -8.52 8.33 -15.52
CA LEU A 122 -9.18 7.28 -14.73
C LEU A 122 -9.35 7.63 -13.25
N ARG A 123 -8.78 8.75 -12.79
CA ARG A 123 -8.98 9.23 -11.41
C ARG A 123 -10.45 9.34 -11.01
N PRO A 124 -11.35 9.94 -11.81
CA PRO A 124 -12.76 10.05 -11.44
C PRO A 124 -13.45 8.70 -11.27
N LEU A 125 -13.01 7.68 -12.03
CA LEU A 125 -13.54 6.33 -11.96
C LEU A 125 -12.93 5.51 -10.82
N MET A 126 -11.87 6.03 -10.17
CA MET A 126 -11.14 5.34 -9.10
C MET A 126 -10.61 3.96 -9.51
N VAL A 127 -10.27 3.77 -10.76
CA VAL A 127 -9.62 2.55 -11.25
C VAL A 127 -8.16 2.82 -11.58
N PRO A 128 -7.27 1.85 -11.37
CA PRO A 128 -5.86 2.00 -11.70
C PRO A 128 -5.67 2.05 -13.22
N ALA A 129 -4.65 2.78 -13.67
CA ALA A 129 -4.32 2.83 -15.10
C ALA A 129 -3.86 1.46 -15.65
N LEU A 130 -3.34 0.58 -14.78
CA LEU A 130 -2.78 -0.72 -15.18
C LEU A 130 -1.79 -0.56 -16.37
N SER A 131 -1.88 -1.44 -17.36
CA SER A 131 -1.07 -1.40 -18.57
C SER A 131 -1.72 -0.65 -19.75
N SER A 132 -2.72 0.22 -19.49
CA SER A 132 -3.43 0.94 -20.55
C SER A 132 -2.52 1.84 -21.39
N GLY A 133 -1.51 2.47 -20.79
CA GLY A 133 -0.52 3.27 -21.51
C GLY A 133 0.28 2.43 -22.51
N ALA A 134 0.74 1.26 -22.09
CA ALA A 134 1.44 0.32 -22.97
C ALA A 134 0.53 -0.22 -24.07
N LEU A 135 -0.69 -0.64 -23.73
CA LEU A 135 -1.65 -1.18 -24.67
C LEU A 135 -1.99 -0.20 -25.79
N VAL A 136 -2.37 1.03 -25.44
CA VAL A 136 -2.73 2.03 -26.45
C VAL A 136 -1.52 2.41 -27.30
N THR A 137 -0.32 2.47 -26.72
CA THR A 137 0.91 2.68 -27.49
C THR A 137 1.12 1.59 -28.53
N VAL A 138 0.97 0.33 -28.14
CA VAL A 138 1.12 -0.80 -29.08
C VAL A 138 0.05 -0.75 -30.16
N TYR A 139 -1.20 -0.47 -29.82
CA TYR A 139 -2.26 -0.31 -30.83
C TYR A 139 -1.97 0.82 -31.82
N LEU A 140 -1.52 1.98 -31.36
CA LEU A 140 -1.17 3.09 -32.27
C LEU A 140 -0.03 2.70 -33.22
N VAL A 141 1.01 2.06 -32.69
CA VAL A 141 2.13 1.57 -33.52
C VAL A 141 1.67 0.53 -34.52
N SER A 142 0.84 -0.41 -34.07
CA SER A 142 0.33 -1.47 -34.92
C SER A 142 -0.55 -0.95 -36.05
N LEU A 143 -1.41 0.04 -35.79
CA LEU A 143 -2.22 0.71 -36.83
C LEU A 143 -1.37 1.47 -37.85
N MET A 144 -0.18 1.95 -37.45
CA MET A 144 0.76 2.64 -38.35
C MET A 144 1.64 1.68 -39.16
N ALA A 145 1.93 0.50 -38.61
CA ALA A 145 2.86 -0.48 -39.17
C ALA A 145 2.17 -1.62 -39.93
N ALA A 146 0.86 -1.80 -39.76
CA ALA A 146 0.14 -2.93 -40.34
C ALA A 146 0.01 -2.80 -41.85
N PRO A 147 0.46 -3.79 -42.63
CA PRO A 147 0.09 -3.90 -44.04
C PRO A 147 -1.42 -4.21 -44.17
N PRO A 148 -2.08 -3.78 -45.26
CA PRO A 148 -3.45 -4.13 -45.50
C PRO A 148 -3.58 -5.65 -45.74
N GLY A 149 -3.97 -6.43 -44.72
CA GLY A 149 -4.15 -7.88 -44.91
C GLY A 149 -4.08 -8.76 -43.67
N GLY A 150 -3.71 -8.32 -42.51
CA GLY A 150 -3.76 -9.18 -41.34
C GLY A 150 -2.70 -8.94 -40.29
N TRP A 151 -3.05 -9.27 -39.05
CA TRP A 151 -2.18 -9.23 -37.91
C TRP A 151 -1.27 -10.46 -37.83
N PHE A 152 -0.03 -10.24 -37.46
CA PHE A 152 1.12 -11.15 -37.44
C PHE A 152 1.05 -12.31 -36.44
N TRP A 153 0.02 -12.39 -35.64
CA TRP A 153 -0.14 -13.47 -34.64
C TRP A 153 -0.47 -14.82 -35.25
N THR A 154 -0.59 -14.89 -36.59
CA THR A 154 -1.09 -16.08 -37.27
C THR A 154 -0.10 -17.22 -37.42
N GLU A 155 1.21 -16.98 -37.29
CA GLU A 155 2.22 -17.99 -37.65
C GLU A 155 3.43 -18.11 -36.72
N ALA A 156 3.31 -17.89 -35.41
CA ALA A 156 4.38 -18.33 -34.52
C ALA A 156 4.49 -19.87 -34.61
N PRO A 157 5.70 -20.44 -34.83
CA PRO A 157 5.87 -21.89 -34.91
C PRO A 157 5.50 -22.49 -33.55
N ALA A 158 4.29 -22.99 -33.45
CA ALA A 158 3.64 -23.43 -32.21
C ALA A 158 4.40 -24.57 -31.51
N ASN A 159 5.26 -25.30 -32.19
CA ASN A 159 5.71 -26.60 -31.70
C ASN A 159 7.08 -26.60 -31.02
N ALA A 160 7.98 -25.65 -31.26
CA ALA A 160 9.33 -25.67 -30.72
C ALA A 160 9.51 -24.93 -29.38
N LEU A 161 8.61 -23.95 -29.07
CA LEU A 161 8.74 -23.07 -27.89
C LEU A 161 7.81 -23.43 -26.73
N VAL A 162 6.90 -24.40 -26.93
CA VAL A 162 5.91 -24.80 -25.92
C VAL A 162 6.53 -25.16 -24.57
N PRO A 163 7.60 -25.97 -24.47
CA PRO A 163 8.21 -26.30 -23.18
C PRO A 163 8.80 -25.09 -22.47
N PHE A 164 9.44 -24.20 -23.22
CA PHE A 164 10.03 -22.99 -22.66
C PHE A 164 8.96 -21.96 -22.24
N ALA A 165 7.84 -21.91 -22.95
CA ALA A 165 6.69 -21.09 -22.56
C ALA A 165 6.07 -21.58 -21.24
N PHE A 166 5.96 -22.90 -21.02
CA PHE A 166 5.52 -23.48 -19.75
C PHE A 166 6.48 -23.19 -18.60
N LEU A 167 7.78 -23.31 -18.81
CA LEU A 167 8.80 -22.94 -17.81
C LEU A 167 8.74 -21.44 -17.50
N GLY A 168 8.54 -20.61 -18.53
CA GLY A 168 8.36 -19.18 -18.40
C GLY A 168 7.12 -18.82 -17.57
N ALA A 169 5.99 -19.42 -17.88
CA ALA A 169 4.74 -19.24 -17.12
C ALA A 169 4.91 -19.73 -15.67
N GLY A 170 5.59 -20.86 -15.46
CA GLY A 170 5.91 -21.39 -14.14
C GLY A 170 6.73 -20.42 -13.29
N SER A 171 7.76 -19.80 -13.86
CA SER A 171 8.58 -18.81 -13.11
C SER A 171 7.81 -17.54 -12.75
N ILE A 172 6.93 -17.06 -13.62
CA ILE A 172 6.03 -15.94 -13.34
C ILE A 172 5.05 -16.34 -12.22
N PHE A 173 4.51 -17.55 -12.27
CA PHE A 173 3.63 -18.06 -11.23
C PHE A 173 4.34 -18.16 -9.87
N VAL A 174 5.59 -18.63 -9.84
CA VAL A 174 6.41 -18.64 -8.61
C VAL A 174 6.60 -17.21 -8.09
N ALA A 175 6.84 -16.23 -8.96
CA ALA A 175 6.93 -14.83 -8.55
C ALA A 175 5.63 -14.34 -7.90
N MET A 176 4.47 -14.69 -8.46
CA MET A 176 3.15 -14.39 -7.88
C MET A 176 2.95 -15.09 -6.54
N ALA A 177 3.36 -16.35 -6.42
CA ALA A 177 3.26 -17.14 -5.18
C ALA A 177 4.14 -16.58 -4.05
N LEU A 178 5.32 -16.05 -4.37
CA LEU A 178 6.16 -15.34 -3.40
C LEU A 178 5.51 -14.08 -2.83
N LYS A 179 4.63 -13.44 -3.59
CA LYS A 179 3.86 -12.26 -3.15
C LYS A 179 2.65 -12.63 -2.32
N SER A 180 1.85 -13.57 -2.79
CA SER A 180 0.63 -14.05 -2.16
C SER A 180 0.32 -15.48 -2.62
N PRO A 181 0.75 -16.51 -1.86
CA PRO A 181 0.55 -17.91 -2.25
C PRO A 181 -0.93 -18.24 -2.49
N PHE A 182 -1.80 -17.78 -1.60
CA PHE A 182 -3.24 -18.02 -1.72
C PHE A 182 -3.83 -17.40 -2.99
N ALA A 183 -3.53 -16.14 -3.30
CA ALA A 183 -4.02 -15.48 -4.52
C ALA A 183 -3.46 -16.15 -5.79
N ALA A 184 -2.22 -16.61 -5.76
CA ALA A 184 -1.61 -17.31 -6.89
C ALA A 184 -2.27 -18.67 -7.15
N VAL A 185 -2.52 -19.46 -6.10
CA VAL A 185 -3.25 -20.73 -6.20
C VAL A 185 -4.67 -20.52 -6.71
N TRP A 186 -5.36 -19.48 -6.20
CA TRP A 186 -6.71 -19.13 -6.66
C TRP A 186 -6.73 -18.74 -8.14
N ALA A 187 -5.76 -17.93 -8.58
CA ALA A 187 -5.61 -17.55 -9.98
C ALA A 187 -5.31 -18.76 -10.89
N LEU A 188 -4.47 -19.68 -10.42
CA LEU A 188 -4.18 -20.93 -11.15
C LEU A 188 -5.42 -21.82 -11.28
N LEU A 189 -6.18 -21.98 -10.19
CA LEU A 189 -7.42 -22.77 -10.18
C LEU A 189 -8.44 -22.19 -11.17
N LEU A 190 -8.67 -20.89 -11.17
CA LEU A 190 -9.58 -20.25 -12.12
C LEU A 190 -9.08 -20.34 -13.56
N SER A 191 -7.77 -20.24 -13.78
CA SER A 191 -7.19 -20.44 -15.11
C SER A 191 -7.40 -21.86 -15.59
N ALA A 192 -7.21 -22.87 -14.73
CA ALA A 192 -7.46 -24.26 -15.08
C ALA A 192 -8.95 -24.53 -15.39
N ILE A 193 -9.87 -23.97 -14.60
CA ILE A 193 -11.33 -24.12 -14.83
C ILE A 193 -11.73 -23.48 -16.16
N THR A 194 -11.26 -22.27 -16.43
CA THR A 194 -11.58 -21.58 -17.68
C THR A 194 -10.95 -22.27 -18.87
N PHE A 195 -9.71 -22.77 -18.74
CA PHE A 195 -9.06 -23.59 -19.75
C PHE A 195 -9.89 -24.85 -20.08
N LEU A 196 -10.28 -25.60 -19.07
CA LEU A 196 -11.08 -26.81 -19.25
C LEU A 196 -12.43 -26.49 -19.92
N ALA A 197 -13.10 -25.43 -19.48
CA ALA A 197 -14.38 -25.00 -20.08
C ALA A 197 -14.26 -24.70 -21.57
N ALA A 198 -13.21 -24.02 -21.97
CA ALA A 198 -13.04 -23.68 -23.37
C ALA A 198 -12.48 -24.85 -24.20
N TRP A 199 -11.66 -25.73 -23.61
CA TRP A 199 -11.25 -26.97 -24.28
C TRP A 199 -12.47 -27.86 -24.58
N LEU A 200 -13.41 -27.95 -23.64
CA LEU A 200 -14.68 -28.65 -23.82
C LEU A 200 -15.61 -27.97 -24.86
N ALA A 201 -15.47 -26.67 -25.06
CA ALA A 201 -16.22 -25.89 -26.04
C ALA A 201 -15.56 -25.90 -27.45
N ASP A 202 -14.53 -26.73 -27.65
CA ASP A 202 -13.79 -26.89 -28.91
C ASP A 202 -13.22 -25.57 -29.48
N ASN A 203 -12.76 -24.69 -28.58
CA ASN A 203 -12.11 -23.45 -28.96
C ASN A 203 -10.69 -23.71 -29.48
N ASP A 204 -10.25 -22.87 -30.38
CA ASP A 204 -8.93 -22.97 -30.98
C ASP A 204 -7.80 -22.77 -29.94
N THR A 205 -6.62 -23.32 -30.19
CA THR A 205 -5.46 -23.24 -29.29
C THR A 205 -4.97 -21.82 -29.05
N ARG A 206 -5.26 -20.86 -29.92
CA ARG A 206 -4.86 -19.46 -29.80
C ARG A 206 -5.70 -18.76 -28.73
N THR A 207 -7.01 -18.96 -28.75
CA THR A 207 -7.93 -18.50 -27.71
C THR A 207 -7.52 -19.08 -26.36
N LEU A 208 -7.17 -20.37 -26.34
CA LEU A 208 -6.68 -21.04 -25.14
C LEU A 208 -5.41 -20.39 -24.56
N VAL A 209 -4.38 -20.17 -25.36
CA VAL A 209 -3.10 -19.60 -24.88
C VAL A 209 -3.23 -18.13 -24.50
N GLY A 210 -3.89 -17.31 -25.30
CA GLY A 210 -4.04 -15.87 -25.03
C GLY A 210 -4.87 -15.56 -23.79
N LEU A 211 -6.00 -16.28 -23.63
CA LEU A 211 -6.93 -16.08 -22.52
C LEU A 211 -6.33 -16.60 -21.19
N TRP A 212 -5.76 -17.80 -21.18
CA TRP A 212 -5.33 -18.47 -19.95
C TRP A 212 -3.87 -18.26 -19.61
N GLY A 213 -3.01 -18.02 -20.58
CA GLY A 213 -1.60 -17.80 -20.32
C GLY A 213 -1.34 -16.51 -19.54
N ILE A 214 -2.11 -15.45 -19.79
CA ILE A 214 -1.83 -14.11 -19.26
C ILE A 214 -3.08 -13.43 -18.70
N GLY A 215 -4.19 -13.40 -19.45
CA GLY A 215 -5.35 -12.57 -19.14
C GLY A 215 -6.04 -12.92 -17.83
N VAL A 216 -6.51 -14.16 -17.69
CA VAL A 216 -7.28 -14.64 -16.54
C VAL A 216 -6.45 -14.65 -15.25
N PRO A 217 -5.22 -15.24 -15.22
CA PRO A 217 -4.44 -15.25 -13.99
C PRO A 217 -4.04 -13.84 -13.53
N LEU A 218 -3.69 -12.94 -14.43
CA LEU A 218 -3.35 -11.57 -14.07
C LEU A 218 -4.56 -10.78 -13.57
N ALA A 219 -5.73 -10.95 -14.17
CA ALA A 219 -6.95 -10.30 -13.71
C ALA A 219 -7.34 -10.76 -12.31
N CYS A 220 -7.35 -12.07 -12.08
CA CYS A 220 -7.65 -12.65 -10.79
C CYS A 220 -6.64 -12.23 -9.73
N PHE A 221 -5.35 -12.43 -10.00
CA PHE A 221 -4.27 -12.15 -9.05
C PHE A 221 -4.17 -10.65 -8.75
N GLY A 222 -4.21 -9.80 -9.78
CA GLY A 222 -4.11 -8.35 -9.61
C GLY A 222 -5.25 -7.78 -8.76
N VAL A 223 -6.48 -8.18 -9.02
CA VAL A 223 -7.64 -7.71 -8.24
C VAL A 223 -7.62 -8.26 -6.82
N HIS A 224 -7.33 -9.56 -6.65
CA HIS A 224 -7.28 -10.18 -5.33
C HIS A 224 -6.11 -9.68 -4.49
N ALA A 225 -4.88 -9.80 -4.99
CA ALA A 225 -3.67 -9.61 -4.19
C ALA A 225 -3.33 -8.14 -3.94
N ILE A 226 -3.75 -7.24 -4.84
CA ILE A 226 -3.33 -5.83 -4.82
C ILE A 226 -4.45 -4.91 -4.39
N PHE A 227 -5.64 -5.08 -4.97
CA PHE A 227 -6.74 -4.14 -4.76
C PHE A 227 -7.67 -4.51 -3.61
N LEU A 228 -7.79 -5.81 -3.29
CA LEU A 228 -8.72 -6.32 -2.27
C LEU A 228 -8.08 -7.42 -1.39
N ARG A 229 -6.86 -7.17 -0.94
CA ARG A 229 -6.01 -8.14 -0.21
C ARG A 229 -6.72 -8.98 0.84
N GLY A 230 -6.49 -10.32 0.75
CA GLY A 230 -6.63 -11.26 1.86
C GLY A 230 -8.03 -11.51 2.39
N SER A 231 -9.08 -11.10 1.67
CA SER A 231 -10.46 -11.26 2.10
C SER A 231 -11.24 -12.16 1.14
N LEU A 232 -12.31 -12.77 1.62
CA LEU A 232 -13.31 -13.46 0.78
C LEU A 232 -13.76 -12.54 -0.37
N ALA A 233 -13.88 -11.26 -0.09
CA ALA A 233 -14.15 -10.22 -1.07
C ALA A 233 -13.13 -10.19 -2.21
N GLY A 234 -11.85 -10.35 -1.90
CA GLY A 234 -10.78 -10.44 -2.89
C GLY A 234 -10.93 -11.66 -3.80
N CYS A 235 -11.31 -12.82 -3.24
CA CYS A 235 -11.61 -14.03 -4.02
C CYS A 235 -12.78 -13.81 -4.97
N ILE A 236 -13.89 -13.28 -4.47
CA ILE A 236 -15.08 -12.98 -5.28
C ILE A 236 -14.73 -11.98 -6.38
N ALA A 237 -14.04 -10.90 -6.06
CA ALA A 237 -13.63 -9.89 -7.04
C ALA A 237 -12.67 -10.44 -8.09
N GLY A 238 -11.70 -11.26 -7.67
CA GLY A 238 -10.78 -11.95 -8.58
C GLY A 238 -11.50 -12.91 -9.53
N THR A 239 -12.48 -13.65 -9.01
CA THR A 239 -13.33 -14.55 -9.81
C THR A 239 -14.17 -13.77 -10.82
N ILE A 240 -14.79 -12.66 -10.40
CA ILE A 240 -15.54 -11.77 -11.31
C ILE A 240 -14.61 -11.18 -12.37
N ALA A 241 -13.40 -10.75 -11.99
CA ALA A 241 -12.43 -10.22 -12.94
C ALA A 241 -12.01 -11.27 -13.97
N ALA A 242 -11.76 -12.51 -13.56
CA ALA A 242 -11.46 -13.63 -14.44
C ALA A 242 -12.62 -13.92 -15.42
N ALA A 243 -13.84 -14.01 -14.91
CA ALA A 243 -15.03 -14.25 -15.72
C ALA A 243 -15.29 -13.12 -16.74
N LEU A 244 -15.18 -11.85 -16.31
CA LEU A 244 -15.33 -10.70 -17.20
C LEU A 244 -14.22 -10.64 -18.25
N THR A 245 -12.99 -10.97 -17.88
CA THR A 245 -11.86 -11.06 -18.83
C THR A 245 -12.15 -12.10 -19.91
N SER A 246 -12.63 -13.28 -19.53
CA SER A 246 -12.99 -14.35 -20.47
C SER A 246 -14.14 -13.93 -21.38
N LEU A 247 -15.20 -13.33 -20.84
CA LEU A 247 -16.34 -12.86 -21.60
C LEU A 247 -15.95 -11.76 -22.61
N ILE A 248 -15.16 -10.78 -22.17
CA ILE A 248 -14.70 -9.69 -23.04
C ILE A 248 -13.80 -10.23 -24.14
N TRP A 249 -12.97 -11.24 -23.85
CA TRP A 249 -12.15 -11.89 -24.87
C TRP A 249 -13.01 -12.50 -25.96
N VAL A 250 -13.99 -13.32 -25.60
CA VAL A 250 -14.90 -13.97 -26.55
C VAL A 250 -15.66 -12.95 -27.41
N ILE A 251 -16.21 -11.91 -26.77
CA ILE A 251 -16.91 -10.83 -27.48
C ILE A 251 -15.95 -10.10 -28.43
N TRP A 252 -14.72 -9.84 -28.00
CA TRP A 252 -13.74 -9.15 -28.82
C TRP A 252 -13.36 -9.97 -30.06
N GLU A 253 -13.04 -11.25 -29.89
CA GLU A 253 -12.70 -12.14 -31.00
C GLU A 253 -13.85 -12.34 -31.99
N SER A 254 -15.09 -12.38 -31.51
CA SER A 254 -16.29 -12.48 -32.36
C SER A 254 -16.59 -11.18 -33.09
N SER A 255 -15.98 -10.08 -32.71
CA SER A 255 -16.29 -8.75 -33.27
C SER A 255 -15.44 -8.44 -34.51
N PRO A 256 -15.95 -7.61 -35.42
CA PRO A 256 -15.16 -7.09 -36.55
C PRO A 256 -13.90 -6.33 -36.10
N LEU A 257 -13.88 -5.85 -34.85
CA LEU A 257 -12.77 -5.12 -34.23
C LEU A 257 -11.51 -5.99 -34.13
N ALA A 258 -11.65 -7.29 -33.89
CA ALA A 258 -10.52 -8.22 -33.79
C ALA A 258 -9.64 -8.26 -35.05
N ARG A 259 -10.22 -7.92 -36.20
CA ARG A 259 -9.45 -7.84 -37.47
C ARG A 259 -8.45 -6.68 -37.49
N TRP A 260 -8.75 -5.62 -36.75
CA TRP A 260 -7.95 -4.39 -36.72
C TRP A 260 -7.12 -4.25 -35.44
N LEU A 261 -7.68 -4.71 -34.35
CA LEU A 261 -7.08 -4.60 -33.02
C LEU A 261 -7.13 -5.97 -32.32
N PRO A 262 -6.01 -6.68 -32.18
CA PRO A 262 -5.97 -7.93 -31.44
C PRO A 262 -6.32 -7.69 -29.97
N PRO A 263 -6.92 -8.67 -29.26
CA PRO A 263 -7.36 -8.47 -27.87
C PRO A 263 -6.24 -8.11 -26.92
N LEU A 264 -5.03 -8.65 -27.09
CA LEU A 264 -3.85 -8.41 -26.24
C LEU A 264 -4.20 -8.39 -24.73
N LEU A 265 -3.89 -7.28 -24.07
CA LEU A 265 -4.17 -7.05 -22.65
C LEU A 265 -5.50 -6.36 -22.38
N SER A 266 -6.26 -5.96 -23.44
CA SER A 266 -7.51 -5.21 -23.26
C SER A 266 -8.58 -5.98 -22.48
N PRO A 267 -8.85 -7.27 -22.71
CA PRO A 267 -9.83 -8.02 -21.92
C PRO A 267 -9.46 -8.06 -20.42
N PHE A 268 -8.19 -8.23 -20.11
CA PHE A 268 -7.69 -8.16 -18.73
C PHE A 268 -7.93 -6.78 -18.10
N ILE A 269 -7.57 -5.69 -18.80
CA ILE A 269 -7.71 -4.33 -18.27
C ILE A 269 -9.19 -4.02 -18.01
N PHE A 270 -10.07 -4.27 -19.00
CA PHE A 270 -11.49 -4.01 -18.86
C PHE A 270 -12.16 -4.93 -17.84
N GLY A 271 -11.82 -6.21 -17.82
CA GLY A 271 -12.31 -7.17 -16.83
C GLY A 271 -11.94 -6.76 -15.40
N ALA A 272 -10.69 -6.35 -15.16
CA ALA A 272 -10.23 -5.86 -13.87
C ALA A 272 -10.96 -4.54 -13.49
N TRP A 273 -11.10 -3.58 -14.40
CA TRP A 273 -11.81 -2.32 -14.13
C TRP A 273 -13.27 -2.55 -13.79
N LEU A 274 -13.99 -3.33 -14.60
CA LEU A 274 -15.39 -3.64 -14.35
C LEU A 274 -15.60 -4.39 -13.03
N SER A 275 -14.72 -5.36 -12.72
CA SER A 275 -14.75 -6.04 -11.43
C SER A 275 -14.56 -5.07 -10.27
N ILE A 276 -13.56 -4.20 -10.33
CA ILE A 276 -13.29 -3.21 -9.28
C ILE A 276 -14.48 -2.25 -9.12
N ILE A 277 -15.07 -1.77 -10.21
CA ILE A 277 -16.24 -0.88 -10.18
C ILE A 277 -17.47 -1.61 -9.60
N LEU A 278 -17.72 -2.85 -10.03
CA LEU A 278 -18.83 -3.66 -9.54
C LEU A 278 -18.71 -3.95 -8.05
N MET A 279 -17.51 -4.38 -7.63
CA MET A 279 -17.25 -4.69 -6.22
C MET A 279 -17.38 -3.46 -5.33
N ARG A 280 -17.03 -2.28 -5.82
CA ARG A 280 -17.25 -1.01 -5.09
C ARG A 280 -18.73 -0.69 -4.87
N LYS A 281 -19.60 -1.14 -5.78
CA LYS A 281 -21.05 -0.96 -5.63
C LYS A 281 -21.67 -2.02 -4.71
N LEU A 282 -21.15 -3.25 -4.76
CA LEU A 282 -21.72 -4.40 -4.04
C LEU A 282 -21.19 -4.53 -2.63
N MET A 283 -19.97 -4.09 -2.37
CA MET A 283 -19.35 -4.21 -1.05
C MET A 283 -19.44 -2.93 -0.25
N THR A 284 -19.53 -3.08 1.06
CA THR A 284 -19.29 -2.00 2.04
C THR A 284 -17.81 -1.58 1.98
N VAL A 285 -17.44 -0.85 0.95
CA VAL A 285 -16.13 -0.21 0.83
C VAL A 285 -16.20 1.11 1.63
N PRO A 286 -15.10 1.64 2.19
CA PRO A 286 -15.08 2.94 2.86
C PRO A 286 -15.79 4.03 2.09
N LEU A 287 -15.72 3.99 0.75
CA LEU A 287 -16.38 4.90 -0.17
C LEU A 287 -17.92 4.84 -0.12
N ALA A 288 -18.51 3.77 0.35
CA ALA A 288 -19.96 3.66 0.57
C ALA A 288 -20.40 4.28 1.90
N HIS A 289 -19.45 4.44 2.85
CA HIS A 289 -19.76 4.96 4.17
C HIS A 289 -19.88 6.49 4.16
N PRO A 290 -21.00 7.07 4.59
CA PRO A 290 -21.18 8.52 4.59
C PRO A 290 -20.09 9.26 5.38
N GLY A 291 -19.65 8.68 6.51
CA GLY A 291 -18.58 9.22 7.36
C GLY A 291 -17.25 9.34 6.62
N PHE A 292 -16.93 8.46 5.68
CA PHE A 292 -15.73 8.58 4.86
C PHE A 292 -15.71 9.90 4.07
N TRP A 293 -16.81 10.21 3.39
CA TRP A 293 -16.94 11.43 2.60
C TRP A 293 -16.95 12.70 3.47
N HIS A 294 -17.50 12.58 4.67
CA HIS A 294 -17.48 13.68 5.64
C HIS A 294 -16.04 13.99 6.10
N VAL A 295 -15.26 12.95 6.40
CA VAL A 295 -13.83 13.10 6.69
C VAL A 295 -13.08 13.74 5.53
N ALA A 296 -13.25 13.23 4.30
CA ALA A 296 -12.60 13.79 3.12
C ALA A 296 -12.94 15.28 2.90
N TYR A 297 -14.21 15.65 3.10
CA TYR A 297 -14.66 17.04 3.00
C TYR A 297 -14.00 17.94 4.04
N ILE A 298 -13.98 17.52 5.32
CA ILE A 298 -13.38 18.32 6.39
C ILE A 298 -11.89 18.52 6.16
N LEU A 299 -11.18 17.48 5.70
CA LEU A 299 -9.76 17.61 5.34
C LEU A 299 -9.54 18.62 4.21
N ALA A 300 -10.37 18.55 3.17
CA ALA A 300 -10.29 19.49 2.06
C ALA A 300 -10.61 20.94 2.50
N ALA A 301 -11.63 21.11 3.34
CA ALA A 301 -11.99 22.40 3.91
C ALA A 301 -10.92 22.95 4.87
N ALA A 302 -10.35 22.10 5.73
CA ALA A 302 -9.26 22.47 6.63
C ALA A 302 -8.03 22.95 5.84
N ARG A 303 -7.65 22.21 4.80
CA ARG A 303 -6.54 22.63 3.93
C ARG A 303 -6.80 23.97 3.23
N ALA A 304 -8.01 24.17 2.71
CA ALA A 304 -8.39 25.43 2.08
C ALA A 304 -8.39 26.62 3.06
N ALA A 305 -8.69 26.38 4.35
CA ALA A 305 -8.68 27.35 5.41
C ALA A 305 -7.33 27.51 6.12
N GLY A 306 -6.28 26.79 5.70
CA GLY A 306 -4.97 26.78 6.36
C GLY A 306 -4.98 26.22 7.79
N ARG A 307 -6.00 25.41 8.15
CA ARG A 307 -6.10 24.76 9.45
C ARG A 307 -5.42 23.39 9.44
N GLU A 308 -4.87 22.99 10.59
CA GLU A 308 -4.13 21.74 10.74
C GLU A 308 -5.07 20.53 10.91
N VAL A 309 -4.57 19.37 10.48
CA VAL A 309 -5.19 18.06 10.71
C VAL A 309 -4.14 17.15 11.34
N ALA A 310 -4.48 16.52 12.45
CA ALA A 310 -3.61 15.56 13.12
C ALA A 310 -4.13 14.14 12.96
N ALA A 311 -3.23 13.17 12.82
CA ALA A 311 -3.54 11.76 12.99
C ALA A 311 -3.10 11.33 14.40
N LEU A 312 -3.98 10.66 15.14
CA LEU A 312 -3.66 9.98 16.38
C LEU A 312 -3.61 8.48 16.11
N ILE A 313 -2.43 7.89 16.18
CA ILE A 313 -2.23 6.46 15.98
C ILE A 313 -2.24 5.79 17.36
N GLN A 314 -3.31 5.09 17.61
CA GLN A 314 -3.49 4.20 18.75
C GLN A 314 -2.83 2.85 18.44
N GLY A 315 -2.97 1.82 19.23
CA GLY A 315 -2.39 0.53 18.90
C GLY A 315 -2.78 0.06 17.50
N CYS A 316 -1.80 -0.30 16.69
CA CYS A 316 -2.05 -1.02 15.42
C CYS A 316 -2.55 -2.41 15.79
N GLY A 317 -3.88 -2.60 15.75
CA GLY A 317 -4.54 -3.81 16.17
C GLY A 317 -3.81 -5.07 15.73
N SER A 318 -3.45 -5.89 16.66
CA SER A 318 -3.31 -7.32 16.43
C SER A 318 -4.63 -7.76 15.82
N GLY A 319 -4.62 -8.47 14.70
CA GLY A 319 -5.82 -9.07 14.11
C GLY A 319 -6.63 -9.83 15.16
N PRO A 320 -7.84 -10.33 14.84
CA PRO A 320 -8.72 -10.94 15.81
C PRO A 320 -7.99 -12.01 16.63
N GLY A 321 -7.78 -11.73 17.93
CA GLY A 321 -7.07 -12.60 18.88
C GLY A 321 -5.67 -12.14 19.33
N GLY A 322 -5.18 -10.97 18.90
CA GLY A 322 -3.93 -10.42 19.45
C GLY A 322 -4.13 -9.79 20.84
N PRO A 323 -3.06 -9.73 21.67
CA PRO A 323 -3.15 -9.09 22.98
C PRO A 323 -3.52 -7.61 22.82
N PRO A 324 -4.35 -7.06 23.72
CA PRO A 324 -4.67 -5.64 23.71
C PRO A 324 -3.37 -4.84 23.82
N SER A 325 -3.25 -3.81 23.00
CA SER A 325 -2.06 -2.95 22.92
C SER A 325 -1.99 -1.93 24.07
N GLY A 326 -2.72 -2.16 25.15
CA GLY A 326 -2.77 -1.27 26.31
C GLY A 326 -1.43 -1.11 26.97
N PHE A 327 -0.65 -0.10 26.50
CA PHE A 327 0.62 0.24 27.13
C PHE A 327 0.44 0.52 28.63
N ILE A 328 -0.60 1.27 28.99
CA ILE A 328 -0.92 1.60 30.40
C ILE A 328 -1.53 0.43 31.15
N SER A 329 -2.27 -0.45 30.48
CA SER A 329 -2.80 -1.66 31.13
C SER A 329 -1.70 -2.61 31.58
N GLY A 330 -0.47 -2.43 31.05
CA GLY A 330 0.66 -3.32 31.34
C GLY A 330 0.46 -4.74 30.83
N ALA A 331 -0.45 -4.95 29.90
CA ALA A 331 -0.73 -6.27 29.32
C ALA A 331 0.48 -6.90 28.62
N TRP A 332 1.47 -6.09 28.26
CA TRP A 332 2.75 -6.50 27.67
C TRP A 332 3.79 -6.94 28.73
N LEU A 333 3.51 -6.63 30.01
CA LEU A 333 4.37 -7.07 31.12
C LEU A 333 4.04 -8.51 31.51
N ASP A 334 5.04 -9.20 32.01
CA ASP A 334 4.82 -10.47 32.68
C ASP A 334 3.88 -10.23 33.90
N PRO A 335 2.77 -10.94 34.03
CA PRO A 335 1.83 -10.78 35.15
C PRO A 335 2.49 -10.96 36.54
N GLN A 336 3.63 -11.64 36.59
CA GLN A 336 4.38 -11.87 37.83
C GLN A 336 5.27 -10.68 38.21
N VAL A 337 5.47 -9.70 37.32
CA VAL A 337 6.34 -8.54 37.58
C VAL A 337 5.50 -7.35 38.05
N PRO A 338 5.64 -6.87 39.27
CA PRO A 338 4.89 -5.73 39.78
C PRO A 338 5.23 -4.46 38.97
N ARG A 339 4.20 -3.69 38.58
CA ARG A 339 4.38 -2.42 37.83
C ARG A 339 5.24 -1.40 38.56
N SER A 340 5.19 -1.41 39.89
CA SER A 340 6.03 -0.55 40.75
C SER A 340 7.55 -0.72 40.50
N MET A 341 7.99 -1.89 40.07
CA MET A 341 9.38 -2.09 39.68
C MET A 341 9.84 -1.18 38.51
N PHE A 342 8.91 -0.64 37.74
CA PHE A 342 9.20 0.21 36.57
C PHE A 342 8.88 1.68 36.84
N GLU A 343 8.69 2.05 38.07
CA GLU A 343 8.68 3.45 38.49
C GLU A 343 10.11 4.02 38.52
N ARG A 344 10.22 5.34 38.34
CA ARG A 344 11.50 6.03 38.18
C ARG A 344 12.49 5.73 39.32
N GLU A 345 11.99 5.77 40.53
CA GLU A 345 12.82 5.56 41.74
C GLU A 345 13.46 4.17 41.78
N HIS A 346 12.67 3.13 41.49
CA HIS A 346 13.16 1.76 41.44
C HIS A 346 14.16 1.54 40.28
N LEU A 347 13.91 2.16 39.13
CA LEU A 347 14.81 2.07 37.99
C LEU A 347 16.11 2.85 38.20
N GLN A 348 16.11 3.92 39.00
CA GLN A 348 17.33 4.65 39.36
C GLN A 348 18.21 3.85 40.35
N THR A 349 17.59 3.18 41.32
CA THR A 349 18.31 2.55 42.45
C THR A 349 18.65 1.08 42.21
N SER A 350 17.81 0.31 41.48
CA SER A 350 17.93 -1.15 41.34
C SER A 350 18.33 -1.57 39.92
N SER A 351 19.50 -2.20 39.79
CA SER A 351 19.96 -2.85 38.56
C SER A 351 19.03 -4.00 38.11
N ARG A 352 18.46 -4.74 39.07
CA ARG A 352 17.52 -5.82 38.81
C ARG A 352 16.23 -5.29 38.18
N CYS A 353 15.70 -4.16 38.64
CA CYS A 353 14.55 -3.52 38.06
C CYS A 353 14.83 -3.03 36.61
N ARG A 354 16.02 -2.45 36.38
CA ARG A 354 16.46 -2.06 35.05
C ARG A 354 16.59 -3.25 34.12
N GLN A 355 17.17 -4.35 34.55
CA GLN A 355 17.26 -5.57 33.76
C GLN A 355 15.88 -6.11 33.33
N ALA A 356 14.95 -6.22 34.29
CA ALA A 356 13.58 -6.64 34.00
C ALA A 356 12.88 -5.69 33.00
N PHE A 357 13.14 -4.38 33.10
CA PHE A 357 12.62 -3.38 32.21
C PHE A 357 13.20 -3.49 30.79
N TRP A 358 14.51 -3.73 30.67
CA TRP A 358 15.17 -4.02 29.40
C TRP A 358 14.60 -5.26 28.72
N ASP A 359 14.42 -6.36 29.46
CA ASP A 359 13.82 -7.61 28.94
C ASP A 359 12.41 -7.38 28.42
N ALA A 360 11.58 -6.63 29.14
CA ALA A 360 10.23 -6.31 28.73
C ALA A 360 10.21 -5.44 27.45
N CYS A 361 11.05 -4.40 27.40
CA CYS A 361 11.14 -3.51 26.25
C CYS A 361 11.77 -4.19 25.02
N ASP A 362 12.71 -5.12 25.20
CA ASP A 362 13.28 -5.90 24.08
C ASP A 362 12.23 -6.83 23.46
N ARG A 363 11.35 -7.42 24.26
CA ARG A 363 10.19 -8.18 23.74
C ARG A 363 9.31 -7.30 22.87
N LEU A 364 8.91 -6.12 23.35
CA LEU A 364 8.11 -5.15 22.58
C LEU A 364 8.80 -4.74 21.29
N ARG A 365 10.10 -4.47 21.35
CA ARG A 365 10.92 -4.09 20.21
C ARG A 365 11.00 -5.18 19.14
N ASN A 366 11.07 -6.43 19.53
CA ASN A 366 11.14 -7.56 18.62
C ASN A 366 9.78 -7.88 17.96
N GLU A 367 8.65 -7.61 18.64
CA GLU A 367 7.33 -7.73 18.03
C GLU A 367 7.14 -6.85 16.79
N VAL A 368 7.73 -5.65 16.77
CA VAL A 368 7.64 -4.72 15.63
C VAL A 368 8.31 -5.28 14.38
N LYS A 369 9.44 -5.96 14.53
CA LYS A 369 10.22 -6.52 13.41
C LYS A 369 9.43 -7.53 12.57
N HIS A 370 8.40 -8.13 13.13
CA HIS A 370 7.56 -9.14 12.47
C HIS A 370 6.26 -8.57 11.88
N ARG A 371 5.97 -7.28 12.10
CA ARG A 371 4.74 -6.63 11.62
C ARG A 371 5.04 -5.67 10.47
N ALA A 372 5.02 -6.16 9.24
CA ALA A 372 5.05 -5.29 8.07
C ALA A 372 3.70 -4.56 7.92
N SER A 373 3.58 -3.36 8.50
CA SER A 373 2.41 -2.50 8.31
C SER A 373 2.65 -1.52 7.16
N ASN A 374 1.64 -1.34 6.31
CA ASN A 374 1.64 -0.29 5.29
C ASN A 374 1.14 1.07 5.85
N LEU A 375 0.83 1.14 7.14
CA LEU A 375 0.29 2.33 7.78
C LEU A 375 1.25 3.52 7.72
N PRO A 376 2.56 3.38 8.09
CA PRO A 376 3.52 4.48 7.99
C PRO A 376 3.59 5.08 6.58
N LEU A 377 3.62 4.22 5.56
CA LEU A 377 3.65 4.67 4.16
C LEU A 377 2.39 5.45 3.75
N ARG A 378 1.21 5.08 4.27
CA ARG A 378 -0.05 5.77 3.97
C ARG A 378 -0.12 7.12 4.65
N VAL A 379 0.30 7.18 5.91
CA VAL A 379 0.38 8.43 6.68
C VAL A 379 1.41 9.38 6.04
N ASP A 380 2.59 8.87 5.70
CA ASP A 380 3.64 9.62 5.01
C ASP A 380 3.13 10.30 3.72
N ARG A 381 2.38 9.58 2.88
CA ARG A 381 1.79 10.15 1.67
C ARG A 381 0.84 11.31 1.96
N LEU A 382 -0.04 11.15 2.94
CA LEU A 382 -0.96 12.22 3.33
C LEU A 382 -0.22 13.43 3.91
N GLN A 383 0.86 13.21 4.66
CA GLN A 383 1.66 14.27 5.23
C GLN A 383 2.46 15.02 4.17
N ARG A 384 3.14 14.32 3.26
CA ARG A 384 3.88 14.94 2.14
C ARG A 384 2.98 15.75 1.21
N ASP A 385 1.76 15.29 1.00
CA ASP A 385 0.77 16.02 0.20
C ASP A 385 0.08 17.14 0.97
N GLY A 386 0.45 17.38 2.22
CA GLY A 386 -0.07 18.47 3.07
C GLY A 386 -1.49 18.24 3.56
N TRP A 387 -1.97 17.00 3.61
CA TRP A 387 -3.28 16.65 4.17
C TRP A 387 -3.24 16.37 5.66
N LEU A 388 -2.07 16.00 6.19
CA LEU A 388 -1.80 15.84 7.62
C LEU A 388 -0.61 16.70 7.99
N GLN A 389 -0.69 17.44 9.08
CA GLN A 389 0.38 18.29 9.58
C GLN A 389 1.12 17.66 10.74
N ALA A 390 0.46 16.82 11.53
CA ALA A 390 1.08 16.14 12.67
C ALA A 390 0.58 14.71 12.84
N VAL A 391 1.43 13.89 13.45
CA VAL A 391 1.12 12.51 13.81
C VAL A 391 1.42 12.31 15.29
N VAL A 392 0.40 12.09 16.10
CA VAL A 392 0.52 11.72 17.51
C VAL A 392 0.50 10.20 17.61
N ILE A 393 1.50 9.60 18.24
CA ILE A 393 1.63 8.15 18.34
C ILE A 393 1.54 7.73 19.79
N GLN A 394 0.51 6.96 20.11
CA GLN A 394 0.30 6.39 21.44
C GLN A 394 1.14 5.11 21.64
N ASP A 395 1.25 4.28 20.61
CA ASP A 395 1.97 3.00 20.67
C ASP A 395 3.49 3.22 20.67
N VAL A 396 4.15 2.95 21.77
CA VAL A 396 5.60 3.13 21.97
C VAL A 396 6.47 2.32 21.00
N ARG A 397 5.89 1.35 20.30
CA ARG A 397 6.57 0.49 19.34
C ARG A 397 6.76 1.16 17.97
N LEU A 398 5.93 2.14 17.62
CA LEU A 398 5.81 2.69 16.28
C LEU A 398 6.65 3.94 15.97
N PRO A 399 7.05 4.81 16.92
CA PRO A 399 7.62 6.11 16.57
C PRO A 399 8.79 6.04 15.59
N THR A 400 9.67 5.05 15.73
CA THR A 400 10.81 4.87 14.81
C THR A 400 10.37 4.53 13.38
N GLU A 401 9.26 3.82 13.18
CA GLU A 401 8.72 3.55 11.83
C GLU A 401 8.24 4.83 11.13
N PHE A 402 7.88 5.83 11.92
CA PHE A 402 7.44 7.15 11.48
C PHE A 402 8.52 8.22 11.56
N ALA A 403 9.75 7.88 11.94
CA ALA A 403 10.84 8.85 12.16
C ALA A 403 11.24 9.67 10.93
N GLN A 404 10.85 9.23 9.73
CA GLN A 404 11.08 9.97 8.49
C GLN A 404 10.01 11.04 8.21
N LEU A 405 8.96 11.08 9.02
CA LEU A 405 7.88 12.06 8.93
C LEU A 405 8.26 13.36 9.64
N GLY A 406 7.82 14.50 9.10
CA GLY A 406 8.26 15.81 9.58
C GLY A 406 7.80 16.17 11.01
N ALA A 407 6.60 15.78 11.42
CA ALA A 407 6.01 16.17 12.70
C ALA A 407 5.37 14.98 13.42
N VAL A 408 6.21 14.21 14.11
CA VAL A 408 5.79 13.07 14.94
C VAL A 408 5.88 13.44 16.41
N VAL A 409 4.81 13.17 17.16
CA VAL A 409 4.71 13.40 18.61
C VAL A 409 4.48 12.04 19.27
N PRO A 410 5.54 11.38 19.79
CA PRO A 410 5.41 10.14 20.53
C PRO A 410 4.84 10.44 21.93
N LEU A 411 3.58 10.03 22.18
CA LEU A 411 2.87 10.33 23.41
C LEU A 411 3.53 9.73 24.65
N HIS A 412 4.03 8.51 24.50
CA HIS A 412 4.67 7.74 25.57
C HIS A 412 6.12 7.38 25.28
N GLY A 413 6.77 8.10 24.38
CA GLY A 413 8.15 7.83 23.99
C GLY A 413 8.29 6.76 22.91
N ASP A 414 9.48 6.19 22.84
CA ASP A 414 9.88 5.27 21.76
C ASP A 414 10.74 4.13 22.31
N VAL A 415 10.25 2.91 22.22
CA VAL A 415 10.96 1.71 22.68
C VAL A 415 12.24 1.41 21.88
N GLN A 416 12.41 2.03 20.72
CA GLN A 416 13.64 1.89 19.91
C GLN A 416 14.77 2.82 20.36
N ARG A 417 14.50 3.77 21.24
CA ARG A 417 15.44 4.75 21.77
C ARG A 417 15.75 4.47 23.23
N THR A 418 16.84 5.05 23.72
CA THR A 418 17.23 4.97 25.12
C THR A 418 17.51 6.36 25.67
N GLN A 419 17.34 6.52 26.97
CA GLN A 419 17.61 7.77 27.67
C GLN A 419 18.25 7.52 29.04
N CYS A 420 19.05 8.46 29.49
CA CYS A 420 19.52 8.52 30.86
C CYS A 420 18.42 9.08 31.77
N LEU A 421 18.14 8.42 32.89
CA LEU A 421 17.15 8.90 33.87
C LEU A 421 17.58 10.16 34.61
N ASP A 422 18.90 10.43 34.68
CA ASP A 422 19.44 11.55 35.48
C ASP A 422 19.64 12.80 34.61
N CYS A 423 20.34 12.70 33.48
CA CYS A 423 20.63 13.86 32.61
C CYS A 423 19.78 13.96 31.34
N GLY A 424 18.93 12.97 31.05
CA GLY A 424 18.09 12.95 29.84
C GLY A 424 18.85 12.64 28.55
N ALA A 425 20.18 12.47 28.57
CA ALA A 425 20.95 12.24 27.36
C ALA A 425 20.50 10.96 26.64
N ALA A 426 20.37 11.05 25.31
CA ALA A 426 20.14 9.88 24.48
C ALA A 426 21.41 9.02 24.42
N ASN A 427 21.26 7.72 24.53
CA ASN A 427 22.33 6.77 24.43
C ASN A 427 22.05 5.75 23.33
N PRO A 428 23.06 5.12 22.71
CA PRO A 428 22.83 4.05 21.77
C PRO A 428 22.19 2.85 22.49
N TRP A 429 21.35 2.10 21.75
CA TRP A 429 20.80 0.86 22.28
C TRP A 429 21.94 -0.16 22.50
N PRO A 430 22.16 -0.64 23.72
CA PRO A 430 23.24 -1.55 24.00
C PRO A 430 22.96 -2.94 23.40
N PRO A 431 24.00 -3.70 23.02
CA PRO A 431 23.82 -5.10 22.63
C PRO A 431 23.19 -5.92 23.76
N MET A 432 22.41 -6.94 23.41
CA MET A 432 21.71 -7.79 24.39
C MET A 432 22.68 -8.42 25.45
N ALA A 433 23.86 -8.83 25.01
CA ALA A 433 24.89 -9.36 25.90
C ALA A 433 25.35 -8.33 26.95
N VAL A 434 25.27 -7.03 26.66
CA VAL A 434 25.66 -5.98 27.60
C VAL A 434 24.59 -5.77 28.66
N TRP A 435 23.35 -5.48 28.28
CA TRP A 435 22.30 -5.14 29.25
C TRP A 435 21.80 -6.33 30.07
N ARG A 436 22.01 -7.57 29.58
CA ARG A 436 21.71 -8.79 30.36
C ARG A 436 22.74 -9.10 31.48
N HIS A 437 23.97 -8.68 31.28
CA HIS A 437 25.06 -9.03 32.22
C HIS A 437 25.69 -7.82 32.91
N CYS A 438 25.47 -6.62 32.39
CA CYS A 438 26.05 -5.40 32.91
C CYS A 438 24.96 -4.34 33.17
N ASP A 439 25.19 -3.49 34.16
CA ASP A 439 24.34 -2.33 34.39
C ASP A 439 24.71 -1.22 33.41
N VAL A 440 23.79 -0.88 32.50
CA VAL A 440 24.03 0.11 31.46
C VAL A 440 24.06 1.50 32.05
N ARG A 441 25.19 2.19 31.88
CA ARG A 441 25.43 3.53 32.42
C ARG A 441 25.60 4.58 31.32
N CYS A 442 25.14 5.79 31.60
CA CYS A 442 25.27 6.92 30.71
C CYS A 442 26.72 7.30 30.45
N ALA A 443 27.09 7.50 29.20
CA ALA A 443 28.44 7.96 28.86
C ALA A 443 28.74 9.38 29.35
N THR A 444 27.73 10.21 29.61
CA THR A 444 27.88 11.61 30.01
C THR A 444 27.94 11.78 31.52
N CYS A 445 27.03 11.15 32.28
CA CYS A 445 26.91 11.39 33.73
C CYS A 445 26.98 10.12 34.59
N HIS A 446 27.23 8.97 33.99
CA HIS A 446 27.24 7.65 34.63
C HIS A 446 25.91 7.24 35.31
N GLY A 447 24.83 7.98 35.08
CA GLY A 447 23.48 7.70 35.54
C GLY A 447 22.86 6.46 34.89
N ALA A 448 21.69 6.05 35.37
CA ALA A 448 21.00 4.87 34.89
C ALA A 448 20.43 5.10 33.48
N VAL A 449 20.71 4.21 32.52
CA VAL A 449 20.16 4.24 31.15
C VAL A 449 19.03 3.22 31.01
N VAL A 450 17.92 3.64 30.42
CA VAL A 450 16.73 2.82 30.18
C VAL A 450 16.14 3.10 28.79
N PRO A 451 15.29 2.22 28.23
CA PRO A 451 14.46 2.54 27.08
C PRO A 451 13.66 3.82 27.26
N ALA A 452 13.59 4.65 26.22
CA ALA A 452 13.02 6.00 26.28
C ALA A 452 11.49 5.98 26.16
N ILE A 453 10.82 5.33 27.11
CA ILE A 453 9.36 5.30 27.22
C ILE A 453 8.90 5.95 28.52
N THR A 454 7.67 6.47 28.52
CA THR A 454 7.06 7.05 29.74
C THR A 454 6.93 5.98 30.80
N LEU A 455 7.51 6.21 31.97
CA LEU A 455 7.49 5.26 33.08
C LEU A 455 6.12 5.25 33.77
N PHE A 456 5.83 4.14 34.46
CA PHE A 456 4.60 4.05 35.25
C PHE A 456 4.57 5.13 36.34
N GLY A 457 3.42 5.77 36.51
CA GLY A 457 3.24 6.87 37.45
C GLY A 457 3.84 8.23 37.00
N ALA A 458 4.61 8.25 35.91
CA ALA A 458 5.16 9.49 35.40
C ALA A 458 4.17 10.24 34.48
N ALA A 459 4.21 11.57 34.56
CA ALA A 459 3.49 12.43 33.61
C ALA A 459 4.21 12.43 32.24
N ILE A 460 3.46 12.79 31.20
CA ILE A 460 4.04 13.07 29.88
C ILE A 460 5.03 14.24 30.02
N ASP A 461 6.16 14.18 29.33
CA ASP A 461 7.16 15.24 29.39
C ASP A 461 6.62 16.60 28.93
N ASN A 462 7.18 17.68 29.46
CA ASN A 462 6.68 19.04 29.21
C ASN A 462 6.77 19.46 27.74
N ALA A 463 7.76 18.97 26.99
CA ALA A 463 7.90 19.30 25.58
C ALA A 463 6.79 18.64 24.74
N THR A 464 6.53 17.36 24.97
CA THR A 464 5.41 16.63 24.36
C THR A 464 4.07 17.26 24.74
N ALA A 465 3.86 17.58 26.03
CA ALA A 465 2.64 18.25 26.50
C ALA A 465 2.43 19.62 25.86
N SER A 466 3.49 20.40 25.64
CA SER A 466 3.42 21.69 24.96
C SER A 466 3.03 21.54 23.50
N ARG A 467 3.66 20.61 22.77
CA ARG A 467 3.31 20.32 21.37
C ARG A 467 1.87 19.84 21.22
N LEU A 468 1.38 19.01 22.13
CA LEU A 468 -0.03 18.58 22.11
C LEU A 468 -0.97 19.77 22.26
N ARG A 469 -0.69 20.69 23.19
CA ARG A 469 -1.50 21.92 23.38
C ARG A 469 -1.52 22.81 22.13
N GLU A 470 -0.41 22.95 21.43
CA GLU A 470 -0.35 23.67 20.17
C GLU A 470 -1.22 23.01 19.09
N LEU A 471 -1.14 21.68 18.95
CA LEU A 471 -1.98 20.94 18.02
C LEU A 471 -3.47 21.04 18.37
N GLU A 472 -3.82 20.88 19.64
CA GLU A 472 -5.20 20.99 20.13
C GLU A 472 -5.84 22.32 19.73
N ALA A 473 -5.07 23.42 19.83
CA ALA A 473 -5.55 24.75 19.52
C ALA A 473 -5.74 25.01 18.00
N ARG A 474 -4.99 24.33 17.15
CA ARG A 474 -4.95 24.60 15.70
C ARG A 474 -5.69 23.58 14.84
N CYS A 475 -5.94 22.40 15.38
CA CYS A 475 -6.56 21.31 14.60
C CYS A 475 -8.01 21.64 14.21
N ALA A 476 -8.32 21.41 12.93
CA ALA A 476 -9.69 21.31 12.45
C ALA A 476 -10.26 19.90 12.65
N MET A 477 -9.39 18.89 12.59
CA MET A 477 -9.77 17.48 12.72
C MET A 477 -8.64 16.66 13.35
N VAL A 478 -9.04 15.67 14.13
CA VAL A 478 -8.18 14.58 14.60
C VAL A 478 -8.68 13.26 14.04
N LEU A 479 -7.84 12.57 13.25
CA LEU A 479 -8.09 11.21 12.78
C LEU A 479 -7.58 10.22 13.82
N ALA A 480 -8.44 9.65 14.62
CA ALA A 480 -8.10 8.61 15.60
C ALA A 480 -8.11 7.23 14.90
N LEU A 481 -6.92 6.67 14.71
CA LEU A 481 -6.68 5.42 13.99
C LEU A 481 -6.39 4.30 14.99
N GLY A 482 -7.30 3.33 15.11
CA GLY A 482 -7.20 2.19 16.02
C GLY A 482 -8.35 2.09 17.02
N ASP A 483 -8.30 1.06 17.86
CA ASP A 483 -9.41 0.66 18.73
C ASP A 483 -9.27 1.13 20.19
N GLU A 484 -8.09 1.64 20.57
CA GLU A 484 -7.72 1.86 21.97
C GLU A 484 -7.66 3.35 22.35
N ALA A 485 -8.79 3.94 22.65
CA ALA A 485 -8.83 5.26 23.29
C ALA A 485 -9.21 5.22 24.78
N SER A 486 -8.79 4.18 25.50
CA SER A 486 -9.07 4.07 26.96
C SER A 486 -8.05 4.81 27.82
N GLU A 487 -6.99 5.33 27.21
CA GLU A 487 -5.90 5.98 27.92
C GLU A 487 -6.22 7.43 28.32
N PRO A 488 -6.02 7.83 29.59
CA PRO A 488 -6.36 9.16 30.10
C PRO A 488 -5.74 10.32 29.31
N ALA A 489 -4.47 10.19 28.90
CA ALA A 489 -3.78 11.24 28.14
C ALA A 489 -4.36 11.41 26.73
N THR A 490 -4.67 10.31 26.07
CA THR A 490 -5.31 10.28 24.74
C THR A 490 -6.72 10.86 24.83
N LEU A 491 -7.52 10.47 25.82
CA LEU A 491 -8.86 11.01 26.03
C LEU A 491 -8.81 12.51 26.32
N ALA A 492 -7.87 12.95 27.16
CA ALA A 492 -7.69 14.36 27.46
C ALA A 492 -7.30 15.18 26.21
N PHE A 493 -6.41 14.66 25.37
CA PHE A 493 -6.06 15.27 24.07
C PHE A 493 -7.28 15.42 23.17
N LEU A 494 -8.05 14.34 22.96
CA LEU A 494 -9.25 14.38 22.13
C LEU A 494 -10.31 15.35 22.68
N ASP A 495 -10.47 15.41 23.99
CA ASP A 495 -11.43 16.29 24.64
C ASP A 495 -11.05 17.77 24.52
N ARG A 496 -9.76 18.09 24.66
CA ARG A 496 -9.27 19.46 24.47
C ARG A 496 -9.36 19.90 23.02
N ALA A 497 -9.01 19.01 22.07
CA ALA A 497 -9.17 19.27 20.65
C ALA A 497 -10.65 19.55 20.27
N ARG A 498 -11.60 18.76 20.80
CA ARG A 498 -13.06 19.02 20.61
C ARG A 498 -13.48 20.36 21.17
N LYS A 499 -13.04 20.72 22.38
CA LYS A 499 -13.31 22.01 22.99
C LYS A 499 -12.77 23.19 22.17
N ALA A 500 -11.66 22.99 21.46
CA ALA A 500 -11.09 23.94 20.52
C ALA A 500 -11.79 23.95 19.14
N GLY A 501 -12.82 23.12 18.93
CA GLY A 501 -13.62 23.07 17.70
C GLY A 501 -13.10 22.07 16.66
N ALA A 502 -12.26 21.12 17.03
CA ALA A 502 -11.86 20.05 16.15
C ALA A 502 -12.94 18.95 16.06
N THR A 503 -13.16 18.43 14.86
CA THR A 503 -13.95 17.21 14.67
C THR A 503 -13.05 15.99 14.91
N VAL A 504 -13.54 15.00 15.66
CA VAL A 504 -12.82 13.74 15.85
C VAL A 504 -13.45 12.66 14.98
N ALA A 505 -12.61 12.01 14.16
CA ALA A 505 -13.01 10.89 13.35
C ALA A 505 -12.28 9.61 13.80
N PHE A 506 -13.05 8.60 14.15
CA PHE A 506 -12.57 7.31 14.60
C PHE A 506 -12.62 6.30 13.46
N ILE A 507 -11.48 5.72 13.15
CA ILE A 507 -11.33 4.71 12.12
C ILE A 507 -10.75 3.44 12.74
N SER A 508 -11.54 2.37 12.77
CA SER A 508 -11.15 1.10 13.36
C SER A 508 -11.84 -0.10 12.71
N ASP A 509 -11.21 -1.27 12.77
CA ASP A 509 -11.76 -2.53 12.24
C ASP A 509 -12.84 -3.13 13.18
N GLY A 510 -12.80 -2.76 14.46
CA GLY A 510 -13.64 -3.30 15.52
C GLY A 510 -14.65 -2.31 16.09
N ALA A 511 -15.42 -2.77 17.07
CA ALA A 511 -16.27 -1.89 17.86
C ALA A 511 -15.35 -1.00 18.75
N PRO A 512 -15.47 0.32 18.66
CA PRO A 512 -14.60 1.21 19.43
C PRO A 512 -14.87 1.06 20.93
N SER A 513 -13.79 0.97 21.72
CA SER A 513 -13.83 0.84 23.18
C SER A 513 -14.02 2.16 23.94
N TYR A 514 -14.27 3.28 23.25
CA TYR A 514 -14.36 4.61 23.85
C TYR A 514 -15.75 5.25 23.70
N PRO A 515 -16.14 6.11 24.64
CA PRO A 515 -17.40 6.85 24.55
C PRO A 515 -17.35 7.85 23.38
N ARG A 516 -18.26 7.67 22.42
CA ARG A 516 -18.48 8.64 21.34
C ARG A 516 -19.21 9.85 21.87
N ARG A 517 -18.86 11.02 21.36
CA ARG A 517 -19.60 12.25 21.65
C ARG A 517 -20.43 12.68 20.44
N PRO A 518 -21.50 13.45 20.65
CA PRO A 518 -22.22 14.06 19.54
C PRO A 518 -21.26 14.87 18.65
N GLY A 519 -21.34 14.65 17.35
CA GLY A 519 -20.44 15.29 16.37
C GLY A 519 -19.21 14.46 15.98
N ASP A 520 -18.88 13.38 16.68
CA ASP A 520 -17.82 12.47 16.27
C ASP A 520 -18.23 11.67 15.03
N ILE A 521 -17.29 11.47 14.13
CA ILE A 521 -17.45 10.60 12.96
C ILE A 521 -16.88 9.22 13.32
N SER A 522 -17.57 8.15 12.95
CA SER A 522 -17.08 6.81 13.13
C SER A 522 -17.15 6.05 11.82
N VAL A 523 -16.04 5.43 11.42
CA VAL A 523 -15.94 4.60 10.22
C VAL A 523 -15.36 3.26 10.62
N SER A 524 -16.16 2.19 10.46
CA SER A 524 -15.69 0.82 10.69
C SER A 524 -14.95 0.34 9.44
N GLU A 525 -13.62 0.43 9.45
CA GLU A 525 -12.77 0.05 8.34
C GLU A 525 -11.32 -0.13 8.77
N HIS A 526 -10.60 -0.98 8.06
CA HIS A 526 -9.17 -1.16 8.25
C HIS A 526 -8.39 0.14 7.97
N MET A 527 -7.60 0.61 8.95
CA MET A 527 -6.94 1.92 8.93
C MET A 527 -6.13 2.18 7.67
N ALA A 528 -5.25 1.24 7.27
CA ALA A 528 -4.41 1.41 6.09
C ALA A 528 -5.22 1.47 4.79
N ARG A 529 -6.35 0.74 4.73
CA ARG A 529 -7.27 0.77 3.58
C ARG A 529 -8.02 2.10 3.53
N PHE A 530 -8.54 2.54 4.66
CA PHE A 530 -9.20 3.84 4.80
C PHE A 530 -8.28 4.98 4.32
N LEU A 531 -7.05 5.06 4.85
CA LEU A 531 -6.10 6.10 4.48
C LEU A 531 -5.67 6.01 3.00
N GLY A 532 -5.58 4.81 2.44
CA GLY A 532 -5.30 4.63 1.02
C GLY A 532 -6.39 5.20 0.12
N PHE A 533 -7.66 4.96 0.44
CA PHE A 533 -8.79 5.53 -0.29
C PHE A 533 -8.94 7.03 -0.03
N LEU A 534 -8.72 7.46 1.21
CA LEU A 534 -8.76 8.87 1.58
C LEU A 534 -7.74 9.68 0.77
N HIS A 535 -6.50 9.23 0.72
CA HIS A 535 -5.47 9.87 -0.09
C HIS A 535 -5.84 9.95 -1.57
N PHE A 536 -6.37 8.86 -2.13
CA PHE A 536 -6.82 8.81 -3.52
C PHE A 536 -7.94 9.83 -3.82
N VAL A 537 -8.95 9.91 -2.95
CA VAL A 537 -10.07 10.85 -3.08
C VAL A 537 -9.58 12.29 -2.94
N LEU A 538 -8.71 12.57 -1.97
CA LEU A 538 -8.18 13.90 -1.73
C LEU A 538 -7.29 14.39 -2.87
N ALA A 539 -6.50 13.50 -3.49
CA ALA A 539 -5.71 13.82 -4.68
C ALA A 539 -6.57 14.23 -5.88
N GLY A 540 -7.79 13.68 -5.98
CA GLY A 540 -8.78 14.00 -7.02
C GLY A 540 -9.96 14.85 -6.54
N TRP A 541 -9.84 15.55 -5.41
CA TRP A 541 -10.96 16.21 -4.73
C TRP A 541 -11.88 17.09 -5.61
N PRO A 542 -11.37 17.90 -6.56
CA PRO A 542 -12.24 18.68 -7.44
C PRO A 542 -13.26 17.83 -8.21
N ALA A 543 -12.86 16.62 -8.62
CA ALA A 543 -13.73 15.68 -9.32
C ALA A 543 -14.74 14.99 -8.38
N PHE A 544 -14.41 14.84 -7.10
CA PHE A 544 -15.24 14.12 -6.12
C PHE A 544 -16.16 15.01 -5.28
N SER A 545 -15.99 16.31 -5.31
CA SER A 545 -16.81 17.25 -4.53
C SER A 545 -18.32 17.14 -4.81
N GLY A 546 -18.71 16.75 -6.02
CA GLY A 546 -20.11 16.48 -6.39
C GLY A 546 -20.69 15.25 -5.69
N GLU A 547 -19.89 14.21 -5.46
CA GLU A 547 -20.29 13.01 -4.74
C GLU A 547 -20.51 13.28 -3.25
N TRP A 548 -19.69 14.13 -2.66
CA TRP A 548 -19.91 14.63 -1.30
C TRP A 548 -21.28 15.30 -1.15
N LYS A 549 -21.65 16.22 -2.06
CA LYS A 549 -22.92 16.93 -2.01
C LYS A 549 -24.13 15.99 -2.08
N ARG A 550 -24.03 14.87 -2.77
CA ARG A 550 -25.09 13.85 -2.82
C ARG A 550 -25.18 13.07 -1.52
N ARG A 551 -24.04 12.63 -0.97
CA ARG A 551 -23.99 11.77 0.21
C ARG A 551 -24.17 12.51 1.52
N SER A 552 -23.77 13.78 1.60
CA SER A 552 -24.02 14.60 2.79
C SER A 552 -25.52 14.83 3.02
N ARG A 553 -26.33 14.96 1.96
CA ARG A 553 -27.79 15.02 2.11
C ARG A 553 -28.35 13.72 2.71
N ALA A 554 -27.84 12.57 2.30
CA ALA A 554 -28.24 11.28 2.87
C ALA A 554 -27.80 11.14 4.35
N TRP A 555 -26.65 11.69 4.72
CA TRP A 555 -26.17 11.70 6.12
C TRP A 555 -27.08 12.52 7.03
N HIS A 556 -27.44 13.74 6.61
CA HIS A 556 -28.34 14.59 7.38
C HIS A 556 -29.81 14.13 7.37
N ALA A 557 -30.21 13.33 6.40
CA ALA A 557 -31.55 12.75 6.31
C ALA A 557 -31.67 11.41 7.04
N SER A 558 -30.56 10.78 7.45
CA SER A 558 -30.58 9.55 8.23
C SER A 558 -30.96 9.87 9.67
N PRO A 559 -32.05 9.29 10.23
CA PRO A 559 -32.41 9.50 11.63
C PRO A 559 -31.22 9.05 12.50
N ASP A 560 -30.90 9.87 13.50
CA ASP A 560 -29.87 9.56 14.49
C ASP A 560 -30.17 8.18 15.10
N PRO A 561 -29.31 7.17 14.92
CA PRO A 561 -29.57 5.84 15.50
C PRO A 561 -29.61 5.85 17.03
N ARG A 562 -29.37 6.99 17.66
CA ARG A 562 -29.43 7.21 19.11
C ARG A 562 -30.74 7.83 19.60
N SER A 563 -31.64 8.22 18.71
CA SER A 563 -32.91 8.83 19.13
C SER A 563 -33.91 7.84 19.68
N GLY A 564 -33.51 6.64 20.13
CA GLY A 564 -34.24 5.72 21.01
C GLY A 564 -35.76 5.59 20.85
N LYS A 565 -36.34 6.13 19.79
CA LYS A 565 -37.73 5.94 19.43
C LYS A 565 -37.78 4.70 18.54
N ALA A 566 -37.87 3.54 19.20
CA ALA A 566 -38.44 2.35 18.59
C ALA A 566 -39.73 2.79 17.89
N ALA A 567 -39.81 2.57 16.60
CA ALA A 567 -41.07 2.60 15.92
C ALA A 567 -41.91 1.46 16.51
N GLU A 568 -42.97 1.81 17.21
CA GLU A 568 -44.09 0.92 17.49
C GLU A 568 -44.74 0.50 16.15
#